data_c674f4a5073507a77171feed5de71413
#
_entry.id   c674f4a5073507a77171feed5de71413
#
_cell.length_a   1.000
_cell.length_b   1.000
_cell.length_c   1.000
_cell.angle_alpha   90.00
_cell.angle_beta   90.00
_cell.angle_gamma   90.00
#
_symmetry.space_group_name_H-M   'P 1'
#
loop_
_entity.id
_entity.type
_entity.pdbx_description
1 polymer ?
#
loop_
_entity_poly.entity_id
_entity_poly.type
_entity_poly.pdbx_seq_one_letter_code
_entity_poly.pdbx_strand_id
1 'polypeptide(L)'
;MYCWGCGVKLYINGKIHDSKLFKKIFVQPASGDAGIAYGTAIVSFIKNTKLKKNFESRNFYLGSKFNPNEIKKSLLKYRKKIHFTFEKDIAKKAAKLISDGNILGWFQGAAEFGPRALGNRSIISKPFPFSMKNYVNKNVKFREPFRPFAPAVLENFAKDYFYLTQESQHMLIATKVKNNKKKFIPATVHVDSSCRVQTVNRNINAKFFDLINNFYKITKIPVVLNTSFNVKGQPIMNDPDDAILCFLKYKIDYLAIGDFLLKKK
;
A
#
# COMPACT_ATOMS: atom_id res chain seq x y z
N MET A 1 16.35 -19.43 5.64
CA MET A 1 16.76 -18.01 5.52
C MET A 1 17.16 -17.76 4.07
N TYR A 2 16.44 -16.88 3.36
CA TYR A 2 16.76 -16.60 1.95
C TYR A 2 18.03 -15.78 1.84
N CYS A 3 18.82 -16.05 0.79
CA CYS A 3 19.98 -15.24 0.46
C CYS A 3 19.57 -13.80 0.11
N TRP A 4 20.51 -12.92 0.18
CA TRP A 4 20.43 -11.50 -0.09
C TRP A 4 19.70 -11.20 -1.42
N GLY A 5 18.67 -10.37 -1.39
CA GLY A 5 17.83 -10.01 -2.55
C GLY A 5 16.80 -11.07 -2.98
N CYS A 6 16.88 -12.33 -2.53
CA CYS A 6 15.91 -13.36 -2.89
C CYS A 6 14.56 -13.13 -2.20
N GLY A 7 14.53 -12.58 -0.98
CA GLY A 7 13.30 -12.32 -0.23
C GLY A 7 12.33 -11.35 -0.93
N VAL A 8 12.81 -10.44 -1.78
CA VAL A 8 11.97 -9.56 -2.59
C VAL A 8 11.50 -10.19 -3.91
N LYS A 9 11.96 -11.39 -4.25
CA LYS A 9 11.53 -12.13 -5.44
C LYS A 9 10.20 -12.83 -5.18
N LEU A 10 9.13 -12.10 -5.34
CA LEU A 10 7.74 -12.49 -5.04
C LEU A 10 7.33 -13.83 -5.63
N TYR A 11 7.81 -14.15 -6.83
CA TYR A 11 7.49 -15.37 -7.54
C TYR A 11 8.07 -16.61 -6.84
N ILE A 12 9.29 -16.52 -6.30
CA ILE A 12 9.93 -17.58 -5.52
C ILE A 12 9.15 -17.78 -4.23
N ASN A 13 8.82 -16.71 -3.52
CA ASN A 13 8.03 -16.78 -2.28
C ASN A 13 6.66 -17.41 -2.54
N GLY A 14 6.02 -17.07 -3.66
CA GLY A 14 4.75 -17.68 -4.09
C GLY A 14 4.90 -19.18 -4.36
N LYS A 15 5.93 -19.61 -5.10
CA LYS A 15 6.18 -21.05 -5.35
C LYS A 15 6.42 -21.84 -4.06
N ILE A 16 7.16 -21.26 -3.11
CA ILE A 16 7.39 -21.91 -1.82
C ILE A 16 6.09 -21.98 -1.02
N HIS A 17 5.28 -20.94 -1.02
CA HIS A 17 3.96 -20.95 -0.40
C HIS A 17 3.07 -22.04 -1.02
N ASP A 18 3.02 -22.12 -2.35
CA ASP A 18 2.18 -23.05 -3.08
C ASP A 18 2.66 -24.52 -2.97
N SER A 19 3.94 -24.76 -2.71
CA SER A 19 4.50 -26.09 -2.51
C SER A 19 3.99 -26.80 -1.25
N LYS A 20 3.45 -26.03 -0.28
CA LYS A 20 2.96 -26.51 1.02
C LYS A 20 4.00 -27.28 1.87
N LEU A 21 5.29 -27.18 1.51
CA LEU A 21 6.40 -27.77 2.28
C LEU A 21 6.53 -27.17 3.67
N PHE A 22 6.06 -25.92 3.84
CA PHE A 22 6.10 -25.22 5.11
C PHE A 22 4.69 -24.76 5.51
N LYS A 23 4.37 -24.86 6.79
CA LYS A 23 3.10 -24.35 7.35
C LYS A 23 2.97 -22.84 7.22
N LYS A 24 4.08 -22.11 7.39
CA LYS A 24 4.16 -20.65 7.30
C LYS A 24 5.54 -20.23 6.79
N ILE A 25 5.57 -19.23 5.95
CA ILE A 25 6.81 -18.57 5.49
C ILE A 25 6.84 -17.14 6.00
N PHE A 26 7.99 -16.73 6.51
CA PHE A 26 8.25 -15.34 6.88
C PHE A 26 9.27 -14.76 5.91
N VAL A 27 8.92 -13.62 5.33
CA VAL A 27 9.82 -12.84 4.49
C VAL A 27 9.94 -11.46 5.10
N GLN A 28 11.16 -11.07 5.47
CA GLN A 28 11.44 -9.75 6.02
C GLN A 28 11.12 -8.67 4.97
N PRO A 29 10.31 -7.64 5.28
CA PRO A 29 9.85 -6.65 4.31
C PRO A 29 10.95 -5.86 3.61
N ALA A 30 12.04 -5.57 4.31
CA ALA A 30 13.22 -4.91 3.78
C ALA A 30 14.39 -5.90 3.58
N SER A 31 14.14 -7.05 2.93
CA SER A 31 15.13 -8.11 2.71
C SER A 31 16.19 -7.75 1.65
N GLY A 32 16.80 -6.59 1.77
CA GLY A 32 17.90 -6.02 0.99
C GLY A 32 18.80 -5.22 1.91
N ASP A 33 19.66 -4.37 1.33
CA ASP A 33 20.66 -3.55 2.05
C ASP A 33 20.05 -2.73 3.19
N ALA A 34 18.90 -2.11 2.96
CA ALA A 34 18.21 -1.32 3.99
C ALA A 34 17.87 -2.14 5.24
N GLY A 35 17.58 -3.43 5.09
CA GLY A 35 17.26 -4.30 6.21
C GLY A 35 18.45 -4.69 7.08
N ILE A 36 19.69 -4.56 6.56
CA ILE A 36 20.92 -4.82 7.34
C ILE A 36 21.01 -3.84 8.50
N ALA A 37 20.79 -2.55 8.24
CA ALA A 37 20.83 -1.52 9.29
C ALA A 37 19.82 -1.83 10.41
N TYR A 38 18.59 -2.21 10.04
CA TYR A 38 17.55 -2.60 10.98
C TYR A 38 17.94 -3.86 11.77
N GLY A 39 18.43 -4.90 11.09
CA GLY A 39 18.87 -6.14 11.73
C GLY A 39 20.04 -5.92 12.71
N THR A 40 21.02 -5.10 12.32
CA THR A 40 22.17 -4.75 13.16
C THR A 40 21.73 -4.00 14.43
N ALA A 41 20.83 -3.04 14.29
CA ALA A 41 20.28 -2.30 15.42
C ALA A 41 19.55 -3.23 16.42
N ILE A 42 18.75 -4.19 15.92
CA ILE A 42 18.06 -5.17 16.75
C ILE A 42 19.05 -6.10 17.47
N VAL A 43 20.03 -6.64 16.75
CA VAL A 43 21.04 -7.52 17.33
C VAL A 43 21.83 -6.79 18.41
N SER A 44 22.25 -5.54 18.14
CA SER A 44 22.93 -4.70 19.13
C SER A 44 22.06 -4.44 20.36
N PHE A 45 20.79 -4.10 20.16
CA PHE A 45 19.84 -3.88 21.24
C PHE A 45 19.67 -5.13 22.12
N ILE A 46 19.45 -6.31 21.51
CA ILE A 46 19.28 -7.58 22.22
C ILE A 46 20.54 -7.94 23.02
N LYS A 47 21.74 -7.72 22.43
CA LYS A 47 23.02 -8.01 23.10
C LYS A 47 23.31 -7.11 24.30
N ASN A 48 22.91 -5.83 24.20
CA ASN A 48 23.23 -4.81 25.20
C ASN A 48 22.11 -4.61 26.24
N THR A 49 20.94 -5.19 26.02
CA THR A 49 19.83 -5.16 26.99
C THR A 49 19.56 -6.56 27.51
N LYS A 50 19.34 -6.70 28.82
CA LYS A 50 18.95 -7.99 29.42
C LYS A 50 17.52 -8.44 29.04
N LEU A 51 16.93 -7.83 28.01
CA LEU A 51 15.59 -8.12 27.54
C LEU A 51 15.61 -9.42 26.72
N LYS A 52 15.38 -10.56 27.40
CA LYS A 52 15.10 -11.86 26.76
C LYS A 52 13.70 -11.95 26.15
N LYS A 53 13.03 -10.83 25.87
CA LYS A 53 11.66 -10.85 25.32
C LYS A 53 11.72 -11.09 23.81
N ASN A 54 10.85 -11.97 23.34
CA ASN A 54 10.57 -12.18 21.92
C ASN A 54 10.28 -10.84 21.25
N PHE A 55 11.24 -10.33 20.47
CA PHE A 55 11.07 -9.12 19.71
C PHE A 55 10.23 -9.47 18.48
N GLU A 56 8.94 -9.21 18.53
CA GLU A 56 8.07 -9.32 17.38
C GLU A 56 7.97 -7.96 16.68
N SER A 57 8.62 -7.83 15.53
CA SER A 57 8.40 -6.69 14.64
C SER A 57 7.07 -6.85 13.92
N ARG A 58 6.00 -6.30 14.47
CA ARG A 58 4.64 -6.46 13.93
C ARG A 58 4.30 -5.45 12.86
N ASN A 59 5.00 -4.32 12.80
CA ASN A 59 4.75 -3.33 11.78
C ASN A 59 6.05 -2.73 11.25
N PHE A 60 6.03 -2.33 9.98
CA PHE A 60 7.16 -1.73 9.28
C PHE A 60 6.87 -0.29 8.83
N TYR A 61 6.02 0.44 9.56
CA TYR A 61 5.80 1.88 9.40
C TYR A 61 6.80 2.63 10.28
N LEU A 62 8.08 2.60 9.89
CA LEU A 62 9.21 3.09 10.68
C LEU A 62 9.83 4.36 10.10
N GLY A 63 9.32 4.84 8.95
CA GLY A 63 9.84 6.02 8.28
C GLY A 63 9.26 7.33 8.80
N SER A 64 9.41 8.40 8.02
CA SER A 64 8.96 9.75 8.37
C SER A 64 7.48 9.83 8.69
N LYS A 65 7.15 10.58 9.75
CA LYS A 65 5.78 10.88 10.20
C LYS A 65 5.66 12.37 10.44
N PHE A 66 4.52 12.93 10.05
CA PHE A 66 4.24 14.37 10.17
C PHE A 66 3.01 14.60 11.02
N ASN A 67 3.06 15.60 11.89
CA ASN A 67 1.94 16.00 12.72
C ASN A 67 0.97 16.92 11.93
N PRO A 68 -0.25 17.16 12.42
CA PRO A 68 -1.24 18.00 11.72
C PRO A 68 -0.76 19.41 11.44
N ASN A 69 0.06 20.01 12.32
CA ASN A 69 0.56 21.37 12.13
C ASN A 69 1.60 21.46 11.01
N GLU A 70 2.49 20.47 10.91
CA GLU A 70 3.45 20.35 9.81
C GLU A 70 2.74 20.18 8.47
N ILE A 71 1.72 19.31 8.41
CA ILE A 71 0.88 19.14 7.22
C ILE A 71 0.21 20.47 6.87
N LYS A 72 -0.43 21.15 7.84
CA LYS A 72 -1.11 22.42 7.61
C LYS A 72 -0.17 23.51 7.10
N LYS A 73 1.06 23.56 7.61
CA LYS A 73 2.10 24.48 7.11
C LYS A 73 2.37 24.27 5.62
N SER A 74 2.54 23.05 5.17
CA SER A 74 2.70 22.70 3.76
C SER A 74 1.45 23.08 2.94
N LEU A 75 0.24 22.78 3.43
CA LEU A 75 -1.00 23.16 2.74
C LEU A 75 -1.11 24.67 2.49
N LEU A 76 -0.78 25.48 3.49
CA LEU A 76 -0.80 26.94 3.39
C LEU A 76 0.19 27.47 2.36
N LYS A 77 1.38 26.84 2.21
CA LYS A 77 2.36 27.18 1.18
C LYS A 77 1.79 27.07 -0.24
N TYR A 78 0.94 26.06 -0.47
CA TYR A 78 0.35 25.78 -1.78
C TYR A 78 -1.09 26.28 -1.95
N ARG A 79 -1.65 27.06 -1.00
CA ARG A 79 -3.06 27.52 -0.98
C ARG A 79 -3.55 28.21 -2.25
N LYS A 80 -2.64 28.81 -3.05
CA LYS A 80 -2.99 29.41 -4.35
C LYS A 80 -3.33 28.38 -5.43
N LYS A 81 -2.86 27.12 -5.29
CA LYS A 81 -3.00 26.04 -6.30
C LYS A 81 -3.97 24.94 -5.88
N ILE A 82 -4.35 24.88 -4.60
CA ILE A 82 -5.20 23.85 -4.05
C ILE A 82 -6.35 24.43 -3.22
N HIS A 83 -7.47 23.71 -3.22
CA HIS A 83 -8.48 23.78 -2.17
C HIS A 83 -8.27 22.62 -1.21
N PHE A 84 -8.40 22.83 0.08
CA PHE A 84 -8.34 21.77 1.07
C PHE A 84 -9.40 21.95 2.15
N THR A 85 -9.96 20.82 2.62
CA THR A 85 -10.94 20.73 3.70
C THR A 85 -10.45 19.76 4.77
N PHE A 86 -10.81 20.02 6.01
CA PHE A 86 -10.63 19.08 7.10
C PHE A 86 -11.80 18.08 7.09
N GLU A 87 -11.49 16.80 7.14
CA GLU A 87 -12.48 15.71 7.12
C GLU A 87 -12.38 14.90 8.41
N LYS A 88 -13.40 14.93 9.23
CA LYS A 88 -13.46 14.17 10.49
C LYS A 88 -13.28 12.66 10.25
N ASP A 89 -13.80 12.14 9.15
CA ASP A 89 -13.65 10.75 8.73
C ASP A 89 -13.09 10.70 7.28
N ILE A 90 -11.79 10.96 7.18
CA ILE A 90 -11.08 10.97 5.90
C ILE A 90 -11.14 9.61 5.21
N ALA A 91 -11.18 8.49 5.96
CA ALA A 91 -11.26 7.16 5.40
C ALA A 91 -12.59 6.91 4.69
N LYS A 92 -13.70 7.33 5.29
CA LYS A 92 -15.04 7.25 4.69
C LYS A 92 -15.17 8.14 3.45
N LYS A 93 -14.66 9.37 3.52
CA LYS A 93 -14.63 10.30 2.40
C LYS A 93 -13.81 9.78 1.24
N ALA A 94 -12.61 9.27 1.51
CA ALA A 94 -11.73 8.65 0.54
C ALA A 94 -12.38 7.43 -0.15
N ALA A 95 -13.00 6.55 0.63
CA ALA A 95 -13.70 5.38 0.12
C ALA A 95 -14.80 5.74 -0.88
N LYS A 96 -15.60 6.79 -0.58
CA LYS A 96 -16.63 7.30 -1.50
C LYS A 96 -16.01 7.79 -2.80
N LEU A 97 -14.97 8.63 -2.73
CA LEU A 97 -14.29 9.15 -3.92
C LEU A 97 -13.72 8.02 -4.81
N ILE A 98 -13.10 7.01 -4.19
CA ILE A 98 -12.57 5.86 -4.92
C ILE A 98 -13.71 5.05 -5.57
N SER A 99 -14.83 4.86 -4.88
CA SER A 99 -15.99 4.15 -5.44
C SER A 99 -16.57 4.86 -6.66
N ASP A 100 -16.53 6.19 -6.67
CA ASP A 100 -16.98 7.02 -7.79
C ASP A 100 -15.99 6.99 -8.99
N GLY A 101 -14.83 6.33 -8.83
CA GLY A 101 -13.85 6.13 -9.90
C GLY A 101 -12.65 7.08 -9.86
N ASN A 102 -12.55 7.92 -8.84
CA ASN A 102 -11.44 8.83 -8.69
C ASN A 102 -10.15 8.11 -8.27
N ILE A 103 -9.00 8.66 -8.66
CA ILE A 103 -7.68 8.24 -8.22
C ILE A 103 -7.26 9.12 -7.05
N LEU A 104 -6.93 8.49 -5.95
CA LEU A 104 -6.60 9.14 -4.70
C LEU A 104 -5.14 8.97 -4.34
N GLY A 105 -4.41 10.07 -4.11
CA GLY A 105 -3.18 10.09 -3.34
C GLY A 105 -3.53 9.90 -1.85
N TRP A 106 -2.84 8.97 -1.18
CA TRP A 106 -3.08 8.65 0.21
C TRP A 106 -1.79 8.73 0.99
N PHE A 107 -1.65 9.80 1.80
CA PHE A 107 -0.47 10.12 2.59
C PHE A 107 -0.85 10.15 4.07
N GLN A 108 -0.50 9.12 4.81
CA GLN A 108 -0.95 8.91 6.19
C GLN A 108 0.19 8.44 7.09
N GLY A 109 0.09 8.71 8.38
CA GLY A 109 0.95 8.15 9.41
C GLY A 109 2.46 8.16 9.09
N ALA A 110 3.18 7.17 9.59
CA ALA A 110 4.60 6.97 9.28
C ALA A 110 4.78 6.23 7.95
N ALA A 111 5.82 6.60 7.19
CA ALA A 111 6.15 5.93 5.94
C ALA A 111 6.53 4.47 6.16
N GLU A 112 6.29 3.64 5.16
CA GLU A 112 6.70 2.24 5.14
C GLU A 112 8.23 2.10 5.06
N PHE A 113 8.79 1.17 5.83
CA PHE A 113 10.19 0.76 5.71
C PHE A 113 10.28 -0.48 4.81
N GLY A 114 10.88 -0.29 3.63
CA GLY A 114 10.96 -1.34 2.61
C GLY A 114 10.51 -0.85 1.22
N PRO A 115 10.55 -1.72 0.20
CA PRO A 115 10.36 -1.31 -1.21
C PRO A 115 8.88 -1.19 -1.62
N ARG A 116 7.93 -1.33 -0.71
CA ARG A 116 6.49 -1.39 -1.02
C ARG A 116 5.70 -0.35 -0.27
N ALA A 117 4.77 0.32 -0.95
CA ALA A 117 3.75 1.11 -0.31
C ALA A 117 2.65 0.20 0.24
N LEU A 118 2.35 0.33 1.52
CA LEU A 118 1.46 -0.56 2.27
C LEU A 118 0.26 0.19 2.85
N GLY A 119 -0.11 1.34 2.27
CA GLY A 119 -1.27 2.10 2.68
C GLY A 119 -0.94 3.35 3.52
N ASN A 120 0.31 3.83 3.50
CA ASN A 120 0.67 5.12 4.09
C ASN A 120 1.27 6.10 3.08
N ARG A 121 1.97 5.61 2.06
CA ARG A 121 2.48 6.38 0.91
C ARG A 121 1.99 5.75 -0.38
N SER A 122 0.67 5.82 -0.61
CA SER A 122 -0.02 5.04 -1.63
C SER A 122 -0.79 5.93 -2.62
N ILE A 123 -0.94 5.43 -3.85
CA ILE A 123 -1.98 5.86 -4.78
C ILE A 123 -3.00 4.72 -4.82
N ILE A 124 -4.26 5.07 -4.62
CA ILE A 124 -5.35 4.12 -4.44
C ILE A 124 -6.43 4.39 -5.49
N SER A 125 -6.99 3.34 -6.05
CA SER A 125 -8.18 3.40 -6.91
C SER A 125 -9.05 2.16 -6.73
N LYS A 126 -10.24 2.17 -7.34
CA LYS A 126 -11.05 0.95 -7.42
C LYS A 126 -10.35 -0.10 -8.30
N PRO A 127 -10.50 -1.42 -8.02
CA PRO A 127 -9.82 -2.48 -8.74
C PRO A 127 -10.54 -2.88 -10.04
N PHE A 128 -11.52 -2.11 -10.47
CA PHE A 128 -12.35 -2.31 -11.67
C PHE A 128 -12.77 -0.96 -12.29
N PRO A 129 -13.15 -0.93 -13.59
CA PRO A 129 -13.02 -1.98 -14.60
C PRO A 129 -11.55 -2.25 -14.96
N PHE A 130 -11.29 -3.20 -15.87
CA PHE A 130 -9.93 -3.52 -16.35
C PHE A 130 -9.18 -2.29 -16.87
N SER A 131 -9.89 -1.38 -17.56
CA SER A 131 -9.36 -0.11 -18.06
C SER A 131 -8.71 0.78 -17.01
N MET A 132 -9.09 0.65 -15.72
CA MET A 132 -8.46 1.38 -14.62
C MET A 132 -6.95 1.11 -14.53
N LYS A 133 -6.52 -0.14 -14.78
CA LYS A 133 -5.09 -0.50 -14.86
C LYS A 133 -4.37 0.33 -15.92
N ASN A 134 -4.93 0.39 -17.11
CA ASN A 134 -4.33 1.13 -18.23
C ASN A 134 -4.32 2.63 -17.95
N TYR A 135 -5.41 3.15 -17.40
CA TYR A 135 -5.52 4.56 -17.06
C TYR A 135 -4.46 4.98 -16.03
N VAL A 136 -4.32 4.24 -14.92
CA VAL A 136 -3.34 4.55 -13.87
C VAL A 136 -1.91 4.41 -14.41
N ASN A 137 -1.60 3.37 -15.21
CA ASN A 137 -0.27 3.23 -15.80
C ASN A 137 0.07 4.38 -16.74
N LYS A 138 -0.85 4.78 -17.64
CA LYS A 138 -0.64 5.82 -18.65
C LYS A 138 -0.61 7.22 -18.04
N ASN A 139 -1.56 7.55 -17.16
CA ASN A 139 -1.84 8.92 -16.76
C ASN A 139 -1.23 9.32 -15.42
N VAL A 140 -0.87 8.35 -14.58
CA VAL A 140 -0.33 8.59 -13.24
C VAL A 140 1.08 8.06 -13.10
N LYS A 141 1.32 6.82 -13.53
CA LYS A 141 2.62 6.15 -13.35
C LYS A 141 3.60 6.35 -14.51
N PHE A 142 3.13 6.78 -15.68
CA PHE A 142 3.92 6.95 -16.91
C PHE A 142 4.81 5.76 -17.23
N ARG A 143 4.19 4.57 -17.24
CA ARG A 143 4.88 3.32 -17.47
C ARG A 143 4.07 2.39 -18.36
N GLU A 144 4.65 1.30 -18.76
CA GLU A 144 4.10 0.35 -19.72
C GLU A 144 2.75 -0.22 -19.21
N PRO A 145 1.71 -0.34 -20.07
CA PRO A 145 0.36 -0.78 -19.68
C PRO A 145 0.31 -2.19 -19.08
N PHE A 146 1.25 -3.07 -19.48
CA PHE A 146 1.29 -4.45 -18.98
C PHE A 146 1.69 -4.56 -17.51
N ARG A 147 2.34 -3.54 -16.94
CA ARG A 147 2.80 -3.58 -15.54
C ARG A 147 1.62 -3.74 -14.57
N PRO A 148 1.70 -4.71 -13.65
CA PRO A 148 0.61 -5.01 -12.76
C PRO A 148 0.54 -4.07 -11.57
N PHE A 149 -0.65 -4.02 -10.95
CA PHE A 149 -0.88 -3.38 -9.65
C PHE A 149 -1.20 -4.44 -8.59
N ALA A 150 -0.97 -4.07 -7.33
CA ALA A 150 -1.25 -4.94 -6.19
C ALA A 150 -2.68 -4.71 -5.68
N PRO A 151 -3.45 -5.77 -5.39
CA PRO A 151 -4.65 -5.66 -4.58
C PRO A 151 -4.28 -5.52 -3.10
N ALA A 152 -4.92 -4.59 -2.39
CA ALA A 152 -4.99 -4.56 -0.95
C ALA A 152 -6.38 -5.01 -0.52
N VAL A 153 -6.46 -6.05 0.32
CA VAL A 153 -7.70 -6.72 0.72
C VAL A 153 -7.85 -6.71 2.24
N LEU A 154 -9.07 -6.57 2.73
CA LEU A 154 -9.36 -6.83 4.14
C LEU A 154 -8.97 -8.28 4.48
N GLU A 155 -8.19 -8.48 5.55
CA GLU A 155 -7.60 -9.77 5.89
C GLU A 155 -8.63 -10.91 5.97
N ASN A 156 -9.80 -10.63 6.55
CA ASN A 156 -10.87 -11.63 6.70
C ASN A 156 -11.43 -12.14 5.36
N PHE A 157 -11.28 -11.38 4.27
CA PHE A 157 -11.74 -11.74 2.94
C PHE A 157 -10.63 -12.27 2.02
N ALA A 158 -9.38 -12.31 2.50
CA ALA A 158 -8.26 -12.71 1.66
C ALA A 158 -8.43 -14.12 1.07
N LYS A 159 -8.87 -15.07 1.90
CA LYS A 159 -9.11 -16.46 1.47
C LYS A 159 -10.29 -16.60 0.49
N ASP A 160 -11.23 -15.67 0.46
CA ASP A 160 -12.36 -15.72 -0.48
C ASP A 160 -11.93 -15.33 -1.90
N TYR A 161 -10.95 -14.45 -2.01
CA TYR A 161 -10.46 -13.91 -3.29
C TYR A 161 -9.23 -14.62 -3.83
N PHE A 162 -8.35 -15.11 -2.96
CA PHE A 162 -7.01 -15.59 -3.31
C PHE A 162 -6.75 -17.00 -2.77
N TYR A 163 -5.87 -17.75 -3.47
CA TYR A 163 -5.31 -19.00 -2.96
C TYR A 163 -4.17 -18.71 -1.98
N LEU A 164 -4.51 -18.04 -0.87
CA LEU A 164 -3.58 -17.61 0.16
C LEU A 164 -3.92 -18.32 1.48
N THR A 165 -2.94 -19.01 2.08
CA THR A 165 -3.12 -19.79 3.31
C THR A 165 -2.65 -19.05 4.56
N GLN A 166 -1.92 -17.95 4.39
CA GLN A 166 -1.39 -17.10 5.47
C GLN A 166 -1.58 -15.62 5.19
N GLU A 167 -1.28 -14.78 6.14
CA GLU A 167 -1.22 -13.33 5.98
C GLU A 167 -0.11 -12.90 5.01
N SER A 168 -0.36 -11.85 4.24
CA SER A 168 0.58 -11.23 3.30
C SER A 168 0.58 -9.70 3.46
N GLN A 169 0.95 -9.22 4.63
CA GLN A 169 0.85 -7.80 5.00
C GLN A 169 1.79 -6.89 4.18
N HIS A 170 2.90 -7.46 3.66
CA HIS A 170 3.99 -6.70 3.04
C HIS A 170 4.11 -6.91 1.52
N MET A 171 3.10 -7.47 0.85
CA MET A 171 3.12 -7.73 -0.60
C MET A 171 4.31 -8.59 -1.04
N LEU A 172 4.74 -9.58 -0.27
CA LEU A 172 5.92 -10.40 -0.55
C LEU A 172 5.60 -11.83 -1.02
N ILE A 173 4.32 -12.14 -1.20
CA ILE A 173 3.85 -13.41 -1.71
C ILE A 173 3.02 -13.15 -2.97
N ALA A 174 3.39 -13.78 -4.09
CA ALA A 174 2.54 -13.87 -5.27
C ALA A 174 1.62 -15.08 -5.14
N THR A 175 0.34 -14.91 -5.41
CA THR A 175 -0.65 -15.98 -5.35
C THR A 175 -1.65 -15.86 -6.49
N LYS A 176 -2.38 -16.93 -6.79
CA LYS A 176 -3.45 -16.91 -7.81
C LYS A 176 -4.73 -16.30 -7.25
N VAL A 177 -5.44 -15.58 -8.12
CA VAL A 177 -6.80 -15.10 -7.85
C VAL A 177 -7.80 -16.23 -8.17
N LYS A 178 -8.79 -16.44 -7.32
CA LYS A 178 -9.85 -17.43 -7.58
C LYS A 178 -10.66 -17.07 -8.82
N ASN A 179 -10.96 -18.03 -9.67
CA ASN A 179 -11.56 -17.80 -10.98
C ASN A 179 -12.85 -16.99 -10.92
N ASN A 180 -13.75 -17.30 -9.98
CA ASN A 180 -15.02 -16.61 -9.76
C ASN A 180 -14.86 -15.17 -9.23
N LYS A 181 -13.67 -14.78 -8.75
CA LYS A 181 -13.38 -13.45 -8.18
C LYS A 181 -12.64 -12.52 -9.14
N LYS A 182 -12.01 -13.02 -10.20
CA LYS A 182 -11.26 -12.21 -11.17
C LYS A 182 -12.08 -11.07 -11.76
N LYS A 183 -13.37 -11.30 -12.05
CA LYS A 183 -14.28 -10.30 -12.62
C LYS A 183 -14.53 -9.09 -11.73
N PHE A 184 -14.32 -9.22 -10.42
CA PHE A 184 -14.53 -8.13 -9.45
C PHE A 184 -13.31 -7.24 -9.25
N ILE A 185 -12.11 -7.75 -9.59
CA ILE A 185 -10.83 -7.05 -9.36
C ILE A 185 -9.91 -7.08 -10.58
N PRO A 186 -10.42 -6.93 -11.82
CA PRO A 186 -9.66 -7.19 -13.04
C PRO A 186 -8.43 -6.29 -13.21
N ALA A 187 -8.43 -5.08 -12.64
CA ALA A 187 -7.32 -4.14 -12.74
C ALA A 187 -6.08 -4.57 -11.92
N THR A 188 -6.21 -5.55 -11.02
CA THR A 188 -5.13 -6.03 -10.16
C THR A 188 -4.71 -7.48 -10.48
N VAL A 189 -5.33 -8.09 -11.48
CA VAL A 189 -5.01 -9.46 -11.92
C VAL A 189 -3.95 -9.41 -13.01
N HIS A 190 -2.89 -10.22 -12.88
CA HIS A 190 -1.86 -10.38 -13.91
C HIS A 190 -2.35 -11.31 -15.03
N VAL A 191 -1.62 -11.31 -16.16
CA VAL A 191 -1.96 -12.15 -17.32
C VAL A 191 -1.99 -13.65 -17.01
N ASP A 192 -1.15 -14.09 -16.07
CA ASP A 192 -1.09 -15.47 -15.57
C ASP A 192 -2.08 -15.76 -14.42
N SER A 193 -3.03 -14.86 -14.18
CA SER A 193 -4.00 -14.94 -13.08
C SER A 193 -3.42 -14.80 -11.68
N SER A 194 -2.15 -14.45 -11.55
CA SER A 194 -1.54 -14.15 -10.26
C SER A 194 -1.76 -12.69 -9.85
N CYS A 195 -1.47 -12.39 -8.60
CA CYS A 195 -1.37 -11.05 -8.07
C CYS A 195 -0.44 -11.03 -6.85
N ARG A 196 -0.02 -9.82 -6.49
CA ARG A 196 0.80 -9.55 -5.31
C ARG A 196 -0.08 -8.95 -4.23
N VAL A 197 -0.64 -9.81 -3.38
CA VAL A 197 -1.64 -9.44 -2.38
C VAL A 197 -1.03 -8.71 -1.19
N GLN A 198 -1.70 -7.67 -0.74
CA GLN A 198 -1.56 -7.12 0.61
C GLN A 198 -2.81 -7.48 1.42
N THR A 199 -2.65 -8.21 2.53
CA THR A 199 -3.71 -8.35 3.55
C THR A 199 -3.63 -7.18 4.52
N VAL A 200 -4.78 -6.55 4.80
CA VAL A 200 -4.85 -5.36 5.66
C VAL A 200 -5.63 -5.70 6.92
N ASN A 201 -4.94 -5.56 8.06
CA ASN A 201 -5.47 -5.80 9.40
C ASN A 201 -5.60 -4.45 10.13
N ARG A 202 -6.70 -4.29 10.87
CA ARG A 202 -7.00 -3.05 11.60
C ARG A 202 -5.97 -2.72 12.68
N ASN A 203 -5.45 -3.75 13.36
CA ASN A 203 -4.47 -3.58 14.45
C ASN A 203 -3.11 -3.06 13.95
N ILE A 204 -2.83 -3.21 12.63
CA ILE A 204 -1.57 -2.79 12.01
C ILE A 204 -1.71 -1.45 11.32
N ASN A 205 -2.79 -1.25 10.54
CA ASN A 205 -3.07 0.01 9.87
C ASN A 205 -4.58 0.33 9.89
N ALA A 206 -5.02 0.93 10.98
CA ALA A 206 -6.44 1.22 11.20
C ALA A 206 -7.03 2.13 10.11
N LYS A 207 -6.35 3.23 9.74
CA LYS A 207 -6.87 4.17 8.74
C LYS A 207 -7.03 3.53 7.36
N PHE A 208 -6.06 2.71 6.94
CA PHE A 208 -6.15 2.03 5.65
C PHE A 208 -7.19 0.90 5.67
N PHE A 209 -7.29 0.18 6.78
CA PHE A 209 -8.37 -0.79 6.99
C PHE A 209 -9.74 -0.11 6.91
N ASP A 210 -9.94 1.01 7.61
CA ASP A 210 -11.22 1.73 7.62
C ASP A 210 -11.57 2.27 6.23
N LEU A 211 -10.59 2.72 5.42
CA LEU A 211 -10.81 3.09 4.03
C LEU A 211 -11.35 1.90 3.22
N ILE A 212 -10.69 0.73 3.27
CA ILE A 212 -11.10 -0.44 2.50
C ILE A 212 -12.45 -0.97 3.01
N ASN A 213 -12.68 -0.94 4.32
CA ASN A 213 -13.95 -1.36 4.91
C ASN A 213 -15.12 -0.45 4.49
N ASN A 214 -14.92 0.85 4.45
CA ASN A 214 -15.93 1.78 3.94
C ASN A 214 -16.15 1.60 2.43
N PHE A 215 -15.09 1.34 1.65
CA PHE A 215 -15.22 0.99 0.23
C PHE A 215 -16.00 -0.32 0.04
N TYR A 216 -15.75 -1.34 0.86
CA TYR A 216 -16.51 -2.59 0.87
C TYR A 216 -18.00 -2.38 1.20
N LYS A 217 -18.33 -1.53 2.16
CA LYS A 217 -19.72 -1.19 2.49
C LYS A 217 -20.48 -0.62 1.29
N ILE A 218 -19.82 0.18 0.45
CA ILE A 218 -20.40 0.80 -0.74
C ILE A 218 -20.48 -0.19 -1.91
N THR A 219 -19.37 -0.88 -2.21
CA THR A 219 -19.20 -1.64 -3.46
C THR A 219 -19.43 -3.15 -3.32
N LYS A 220 -19.46 -3.66 -2.08
CA LYS A 220 -19.43 -5.09 -1.75
C LYS A 220 -18.16 -5.80 -2.20
N ILE A 221 -17.10 -5.05 -2.53
CA ILE A 221 -15.79 -5.56 -2.92
C ILE A 221 -14.77 -5.13 -1.85
N PRO A 222 -14.21 -6.08 -1.05
CA PRO A 222 -13.30 -5.78 0.06
C PRO A 222 -11.85 -5.57 -0.41
N VAL A 223 -11.66 -5.07 -1.63
CA VAL A 223 -10.36 -4.96 -2.30
C VAL A 223 -10.24 -3.60 -2.97
N VAL A 224 -9.09 -2.96 -2.82
CA VAL A 224 -8.70 -1.75 -3.58
C VAL A 224 -7.41 -2.01 -4.36
N LEU A 225 -7.19 -1.28 -5.45
CA LEU A 225 -5.90 -1.21 -6.12
C LEU A 225 -4.97 -0.31 -5.29
N ASN A 226 -3.81 -0.84 -4.93
CA ASN A 226 -2.77 -0.12 -4.19
C ASN A 226 -1.45 -0.09 -4.98
N THR A 227 -0.88 1.11 -5.13
CA THR A 227 0.45 1.31 -5.71
C THR A 227 1.19 2.41 -4.98
N SER A 228 2.54 2.44 -5.08
CA SER A 228 3.37 3.45 -4.42
C SER A 228 3.02 4.87 -4.86
N PHE A 229 3.09 5.81 -3.92
CA PHE A 229 2.89 7.23 -4.20
C PHE A 229 4.18 7.83 -4.78
N ASN A 230 4.38 7.60 -6.07
CA ASN A 230 5.45 8.14 -6.90
C ASN A 230 5.10 7.97 -8.37
N VAL A 231 5.91 8.53 -9.25
CA VAL A 231 5.87 8.28 -10.69
C VAL A 231 7.16 7.60 -11.16
N LYS A 232 7.25 7.25 -12.43
CA LYS A 232 8.45 6.62 -13.03
C LYS A 232 9.69 7.48 -12.77
N GLY A 233 10.75 6.86 -12.27
CA GLY A 233 12.03 7.53 -12.01
C GLY A 233 12.11 8.34 -10.71
N GLN A 234 11.04 8.37 -9.91
CA GLN A 234 11.02 9.08 -8.62
C GLN A 234 10.96 8.10 -7.45
N PRO A 235 11.56 8.46 -6.30
CA PRO A 235 11.34 7.74 -5.05
C PRO A 235 9.88 7.88 -4.59
N ILE A 236 9.49 7.11 -3.59
CA ILE A 236 8.20 7.28 -2.91
C ILE A 236 8.20 8.62 -2.18
N MET A 237 7.07 9.35 -2.25
CA MET A 237 6.92 10.66 -1.60
C MET A 237 7.22 10.55 -0.11
N ASN A 238 8.18 11.32 0.35
CA ASN A 238 8.64 11.24 1.73
C ASN A 238 7.91 12.24 2.64
N ASP A 239 7.73 13.47 2.21
CA ASP A 239 7.15 14.55 3.00
C ASP A 239 5.88 15.15 2.36
N PRO A 240 5.16 16.02 3.10
CA PRO A 240 3.94 16.67 2.61
C PRO A 240 4.12 17.50 1.34
N ASP A 241 5.24 18.22 1.21
CA ASP A 241 5.50 19.06 0.05
C ASP A 241 5.68 18.22 -1.22
N ASP A 242 6.44 17.10 -1.13
CA ASP A 242 6.59 16.13 -2.21
C ASP A 242 5.24 15.57 -2.66
N ALA A 243 4.39 15.19 -1.69
CA ALA A 243 3.07 14.64 -1.98
C ALA A 243 2.17 15.66 -2.68
N ILE A 244 2.18 16.94 -2.25
CA ILE A 244 1.40 18.02 -2.86
C ILE A 244 1.92 18.33 -4.27
N LEU A 245 3.23 18.42 -4.46
CA LEU A 245 3.83 18.68 -5.78
C LEU A 245 3.53 17.55 -6.76
N CYS A 246 3.65 16.30 -6.32
CA CYS A 246 3.27 15.12 -7.12
C CYS A 246 1.77 15.16 -7.49
N PHE A 247 0.91 15.46 -6.52
CA PHE A 247 -0.53 15.59 -6.75
C PHE A 247 -0.84 16.69 -7.78
N LEU A 248 -0.22 17.86 -7.67
CA LEU A 248 -0.45 18.97 -8.60
C LEU A 248 0.02 18.66 -10.02
N LYS A 249 1.14 17.96 -10.16
CA LYS A 249 1.77 17.69 -11.46
C LYS A 249 1.08 16.60 -12.27
N TYR A 250 0.51 15.58 -11.61
CA TYR A 250 0.01 14.39 -12.28
C TYR A 250 -1.51 14.22 -12.16
N LYS A 251 -2.09 13.30 -12.94
CA LYS A 251 -3.55 13.05 -12.98
C LYS A 251 -4.01 12.20 -11.78
N ILE A 252 -3.80 12.74 -10.59
CA ILE A 252 -4.38 12.29 -9.34
C ILE A 252 -5.53 13.26 -9.06
N ASP A 253 -6.74 12.75 -8.80
CA ASP A 253 -7.95 13.56 -8.70
C ASP A 253 -8.06 14.26 -7.35
N TYR A 254 -7.69 13.55 -6.28
CA TYR A 254 -7.69 14.03 -4.91
C TYR A 254 -6.44 13.57 -4.17
N LEU A 255 -6.05 14.32 -3.13
CA LEU A 255 -5.00 13.92 -2.18
C LEU A 255 -5.58 13.96 -0.77
N ALA A 256 -5.59 12.81 -0.09
CA ALA A 256 -5.87 12.72 1.34
C ALA A 256 -4.54 12.69 2.11
N ILE A 257 -4.24 13.76 2.84
CA ILE A 257 -3.02 13.92 3.61
C ILE A 257 -3.36 14.23 5.08
N GLY A 258 -3.01 13.31 5.98
CA GLY A 258 -3.56 13.33 7.34
C GLY A 258 -5.08 13.30 7.30
N ASP A 259 -5.73 14.26 7.96
CA ASP A 259 -7.18 14.41 7.94
C ASP A 259 -7.64 15.53 6.98
N PHE A 260 -6.78 15.93 6.04
CA PHE A 260 -7.12 16.93 5.03
C PHE A 260 -7.34 16.27 3.67
N LEU A 261 -8.41 16.69 2.99
CA LEU A 261 -8.69 16.33 1.61
C LEU A 261 -8.39 17.52 0.70
N LEU A 262 -7.60 17.29 -0.34
CA LEU A 262 -7.17 18.29 -1.30
C LEU A 262 -7.80 18.06 -2.66
N LYS A 263 -8.17 19.16 -3.33
CA LYS A 263 -8.55 19.24 -4.74
C LYS A 263 -7.73 20.34 -5.41
N LYS A 264 -7.39 20.16 -6.68
CA LYS A 264 -6.76 21.20 -7.50
C LYS A 264 -7.75 22.36 -7.74
N LYS A 265 -7.23 23.58 -7.80
CA LYS A 265 -7.99 24.75 -8.26
C LYS A 265 -8.17 24.75 -9.76
#